data_2623f083463f115014e016ac72cad2db
#
_entry.id   2623f083463f115014e016ac72cad2db
#
_cell.length_a   1.000
_cell.length_b   1.000
_cell.length_c   1.000
_cell.angle_alpha   90.00
_cell.angle_beta   90.00
_cell.angle_gamma   90.00
#
_symmetry.space_group_name_H-M   'P 1'
#
loop_
_entity.id
_entity.type
_entity.pdbx_description
1 polymer ?
#
loop_
_entity_poly.entity_id
_entity_poly.type
_entity_poly.pdbx_seq_one_letter_code
_entity_poly.pdbx_strand_id
1 'polypeptide(L)'
;MKSKIFMKKIISVILFSAIGLNGIAQQKPYYSQYVLNNYILNPAVTGIENYVDMKFSYRNQWTDIDGAPVTSYVTINGPIGKKDKRTTATSLQIPGDNPYKSSVLDDYEPASPHHGVGLTLISDKTGYISRTTLGLSYAYHMPVSSTTSLSAGLIAGITNVNLDRSKIVWGSLDPNDPAIGYSNGEITKSMPEFGAGLWLYSRDYFIGASVLNIVPSKLKFVKNDIYGDNFYPHLFLQAGYRFFISDDISILPSMALQQINPLPVFVHSNVKLQYQNIFWVGAGYRIKDQLSGATAMAGINIGRTFNISYSFNSAVNSKLNTYAGKTHEILIGLNLGKKDDTCPKNIW
;
A
#
# COMPACT_ATOMS: atom_id res chain seq x y z
N MET A 1 1.36 -39.47 44.45
CA MET A 1 1.37 -39.44 42.97
C MET A 1 0.33 -38.52 42.37
N LYS A 2 -0.91 -38.46 42.87
CA LYS A 2 -2.01 -37.58 42.37
C LYS A 2 -1.72 -36.06 42.49
N SER A 3 -1.03 -35.59 43.50
CA SER A 3 -0.69 -34.16 43.72
C SER A 3 0.26 -33.61 42.66
N LYS A 4 1.27 -34.38 42.21
CA LYS A 4 2.21 -33.95 41.16
C LYS A 4 1.57 -33.82 39.79
N ILE A 5 0.52 -34.60 39.50
CA ILE A 5 -0.22 -34.55 38.24
C ILE A 5 -1.13 -33.31 38.22
N PHE A 6 -1.74 -32.99 39.36
CA PHE A 6 -2.58 -31.81 39.54
C PHE A 6 -1.78 -30.51 39.39
N MET A 7 -0.61 -30.46 39.99
CA MET A 7 0.31 -29.31 39.88
C MET A 7 0.85 -29.09 38.44
N LYS A 8 1.14 -30.17 37.71
CA LYS A 8 1.52 -30.07 36.30
C LYS A 8 0.40 -29.54 35.44
N LYS A 9 -0.86 -29.90 35.67
CA LYS A 9 -2.02 -29.36 34.95
C LYS A 9 -2.26 -27.89 35.24
N ILE A 10 -2.08 -27.46 36.51
CA ILE A 10 -2.19 -26.04 36.88
C ILE A 10 -1.07 -25.23 36.25
N ILE A 11 0.18 -25.72 36.22
CA ILE A 11 1.29 -25.06 35.56
C ILE A 11 1.07 -24.98 34.05
N SER A 12 0.54 -26.03 33.41
CA SER A 12 0.18 -25.98 31.96
C SER A 12 -0.94 -24.97 31.66
N VAL A 13 -1.94 -24.85 32.51
CA VAL A 13 -3.03 -23.86 32.35
C VAL A 13 -2.51 -22.45 32.59
N ILE A 14 -1.63 -22.23 33.53
CA ILE A 14 -0.98 -20.93 33.80
C ILE A 14 -0.02 -20.58 32.65
N LEU A 15 0.73 -21.53 32.09
CA LEU A 15 1.58 -21.32 30.92
C LEU A 15 0.76 -21.01 29.66
N PHE A 16 -0.42 -21.64 29.52
CA PHE A 16 -1.31 -21.40 28.36
C PHE A 16 -2.08 -20.08 28.48
N SER A 17 -2.40 -19.62 29.70
CA SER A 17 -3.01 -18.30 29.90
C SER A 17 -1.98 -17.15 29.89
N ALA A 18 -0.69 -17.42 30.02
CA ALA A 18 0.38 -16.45 29.87
C ALA A 18 0.75 -16.15 28.41
N ILE A 19 0.24 -16.95 27.45
CA ILE A 19 0.21 -16.59 26.03
C ILE A 19 -0.98 -15.64 25.83
N GLY A 20 -0.93 -14.51 26.54
CA GLY A 20 -1.88 -13.42 26.36
C GLY A 20 -1.88 -12.99 24.91
N LEU A 21 -3.04 -13.07 24.30
CA LEU A 21 -3.37 -12.50 23.00
C LEU A 21 -3.07 -11.00 23.06
N ASN A 22 -1.83 -10.62 22.76
CA ASN A 22 -1.54 -9.24 22.43
C ASN A 22 -2.23 -8.93 21.13
N GLY A 23 -3.48 -8.49 21.21
CA GLY A 23 -4.27 -8.01 20.09
C GLY A 23 -3.66 -6.70 19.60
N ILE A 24 -2.64 -6.78 18.75
CA ILE A 24 -2.07 -5.62 18.06
C ILE A 24 -2.99 -5.30 16.89
N ALA A 25 -4.01 -4.46 17.14
CA ALA A 25 -5.12 -4.23 16.22
C ALA A 25 -4.93 -3.06 15.25
N GLN A 26 -3.83 -2.28 15.32
CA GLN A 26 -3.72 -1.05 14.55
C GLN A 26 -2.62 -1.10 13.51
N GLN A 27 -2.98 -1.52 12.29
CA GLN A 27 -2.08 -1.50 11.13
C GLN A 27 -2.59 -0.51 10.08
N LYS A 28 -1.66 0.10 9.30
CA LYS A 28 -2.06 0.76 8.05
C LYS A 28 -2.75 -0.25 7.14
N PRO A 29 -3.73 0.19 6.33
CA PRO A 29 -4.40 -0.68 5.38
C PRO A 29 -3.39 -1.33 4.43
N TYR A 30 -3.68 -2.55 4.04
CA TYR A 30 -2.94 -3.25 3.01
C TYR A 30 -3.50 -2.88 1.62
N TYR A 31 -2.63 -2.64 0.67
CA TYR A 31 -3.00 -2.32 -0.71
C TYR A 31 -2.71 -3.51 -1.62
N SER A 32 -3.74 -4.15 -2.16
CA SER A 32 -3.58 -5.34 -3.01
C SER A 32 -2.89 -5.01 -4.33
N GLN A 33 -3.18 -3.83 -4.86
CA GLN A 33 -2.70 -3.35 -6.16
C GLN A 33 -1.51 -2.37 -6.03
N TYR A 34 -0.66 -2.52 -5.00
CA TYR A 34 0.49 -1.63 -4.81
C TYR A 34 1.42 -1.58 -6.03
N VAL A 35 1.50 -2.68 -6.82
CA VAL A 35 2.32 -2.75 -8.03
C VAL A 35 1.89 -1.73 -9.10
N LEU A 36 0.65 -1.25 -9.04
CA LEU A 36 0.14 -0.18 -9.90
C LEU A 36 0.29 1.21 -9.27
N ASN A 37 0.57 1.26 -7.97
CA ASN A 37 0.70 2.50 -7.22
C ASN A 37 1.79 2.40 -6.15
N ASN A 38 3.04 2.21 -6.59
CA ASN A 38 4.18 2.15 -5.67
C ASN A 38 4.37 3.45 -4.86
N TYR A 39 3.85 4.58 -5.36
CA TYR A 39 3.88 5.87 -4.68
C TYR A 39 3.27 5.82 -3.28
N ILE A 40 2.20 5.03 -3.07
CA ILE A 40 1.54 4.94 -1.75
C ILE A 40 2.42 4.27 -0.68
N LEU A 41 3.42 3.47 -1.10
CA LEU A 41 4.37 2.79 -0.22
C LEU A 41 5.72 3.53 -0.13
N ASN A 42 6.09 4.30 -1.16
CA ASN A 42 7.40 4.93 -1.21
C ASN A 42 7.32 6.35 -1.80
N PRO A 43 7.58 7.39 -1.00
CA PRO A 43 7.51 8.77 -1.48
C PRO A 43 8.57 9.12 -2.53
N ALA A 44 9.64 8.32 -2.69
CA ALA A 44 10.62 8.53 -3.75
C ALA A 44 10.09 8.25 -5.16
N VAL A 45 8.92 7.63 -5.29
CA VAL A 45 8.23 7.41 -6.58
C VAL A 45 7.50 8.67 -7.06
N THR A 46 7.35 9.69 -6.22
CA THR A 46 6.63 10.92 -6.54
C THR A 46 7.20 11.59 -7.79
N GLY A 47 6.38 11.75 -8.85
CA GLY A 47 6.77 12.43 -10.09
C GLY A 47 7.73 11.65 -10.98
N ILE A 48 7.85 10.34 -10.79
CA ILE A 48 8.68 9.46 -11.60
C ILE A 48 8.21 9.42 -13.07
N GLU A 49 6.90 9.53 -13.29
CA GLU A 49 6.28 9.49 -14.61
C GLU A 49 6.45 10.82 -15.36
N ASN A 50 6.12 10.83 -16.64
CA ASN A 50 6.14 12.04 -17.48
C ASN A 50 4.79 12.77 -17.55
N TYR A 51 3.84 12.34 -16.74
CA TYR A 51 2.48 12.87 -16.65
C TYR A 51 2.07 13.03 -15.18
N VAL A 52 0.96 13.73 -14.94
CA VAL A 52 0.32 13.72 -13.63
C VAL A 52 -0.47 12.43 -13.50
N ASP A 53 -0.07 11.60 -12.56
CA ASP A 53 -0.68 10.31 -12.26
C ASP A 53 -1.67 10.48 -11.10
N MET A 54 -2.97 10.28 -11.40
CA MET A 54 -4.03 10.27 -10.40
C MET A 54 -4.57 8.86 -10.27
N LYS A 55 -4.69 8.38 -9.05
CA LYS A 55 -5.32 7.09 -8.77
C LYS A 55 -6.34 7.20 -7.67
N PHE A 56 -7.48 6.59 -7.90
CA PHE A 56 -8.52 6.38 -6.90
C PHE A 56 -8.68 4.88 -6.69
N SER A 57 -8.73 4.44 -5.45
CA SER A 57 -9.01 3.05 -5.10
C SER A 57 -10.09 2.97 -4.04
N TYR A 58 -10.93 1.95 -4.18
CA TYR A 58 -11.91 1.54 -3.18
C TYR A 58 -11.73 0.05 -2.92
N ARG A 59 -11.48 -0.29 -1.65
CA ARG A 59 -11.27 -1.66 -1.19
C ARG A 59 -12.24 -2.00 -0.07
N ASN A 60 -12.98 -3.08 -0.27
CA ASN A 60 -13.85 -3.68 0.72
C ASN A 60 -13.25 -5.02 1.14
N GLN A 61 -12.81 -5.11 2.38
CA GLN A 61 -12.12 -6.28 2.91
C GLN A 61 -13.09 -7.10 3.77
N TRP A 62 -13.08 -8.44 3.63
CA TRP A 62 -13.85 -9.37 4.45
C TRP A 62 -15.36 -9.09 4.41
N THR A 63 -15.92 -9.20 3.23
CA THR A 63 -17.31 -8.79 2.92
C THR A 63 -18.40 -9.41 3.78
N ASP A 64 -18.12 -10.54 4.44
CA ASP A 64 -19.10 -11.27 5.26
C ASP A 64 -19.02 -10.91 6.76
N ILE A 65 -18.19 -9.91 7.12
CA ILE A 65 -18.05 -9.43 8.50
C ILE A 65 -18.61 -8.02 8.61
N ASP A 66 -19.57 -7.82 9.51
CA ASP A 66 -20.08 -6.49 9.83
C ASP A 66 -18.97 -5.60 10.45
N GLY A 67 -18.85 -4.37 9.94
CA GLY A 67 -17.79 -3.46 10.38
C GLY A 67 -16.39 -3.81 9.86
N ALA A 68 -16.28 -4.71 8.87
CA ALA A 68 -15.02 -5.05 8.24
C ALA A 68 -14.34 -3.82 7.59
N PRO A 69 -13.01 -3.87 7.39
CA PRO A 69 -12.26 -2.73 6.88
C PRO A 69 -12.69 -2.30 5.48
N VAL A 70 -13.00 -1.02 5.33
CA VAL A 70 -13.24 -0.36 4.05
C VAL A 70 -12.20 0.74 3.89
N THR A 71 -11.37 0.62 2.86
CA THR A 71 -10.31 1.57 2.58
C THR A 71 -10.54 2.24 1.24
N SER A 72 -10.48 3.56 1.20
CA SER A 72 -10.41 4.32 -0.05
C SER A 72 -9.21 5.25 -0.04
N TYR A 73 -8.61 5.46 -1.20
CA TYR A 73 -7.55 6.47 -1.32
C TYR A 73 -7.62 7.20 -2.64
N VAL A 74 -7.09 8.41 -2.61
CA VAL A 74 -6.77 9.23 -3.78
C VAL A 74 -5.29 9.57 -3.70
N THR A 75 -4.57 9.33 -4.76
CA THR A 75 -3.19 9.77 -4.93
C THR A 75 -3.08 10.61 -6.19
N ILE A 76 -2.33 11.71 -6.10
CA ILE A 76 -2.04 12.59 -7.23
C ILE A 76 -0.56 12.91 -7.13
N ASN A 77 0.20 12.61 -8.17
CA ASN A 77 1.60 12.99 -8.22
C ASN A 77 2.03 13.31 -9.66
N GLY A 78 3.03 14.15 -9.78
CA GLY A 78 3.53 14.52 -11.11
C GLY A 78 4.90 15.20 -11.03
N PRO A 79 5.62 15.22 -12.17
CA PRO A 79 6.95 15.79 -12.28
C PRO A 79 6.88 17.33 -12.40
N ILE A 80 7.94 17.96 -11.90
CA ILE A 80 8.23 19.38 -12.12
C ILE A 80 9.59 19.48 -12.80
N GLY A 81 9.65 20.16 -13.94
CA GLY A 81 10.91 20.38 -14.68
C GLY A 81 11.44 19.17 -15.44
N LYS A 82 10.67 18.09 -15.55
CA LYS A 82 11.02 16.94 -16.40
C LYS A 82 10.87 17.31 -17.87
N LYS A 83 11.99 17.35 -18.58
CA LYS A 83 12.04 17.77 -20.00
C LYS A 83 11.88 16.61 -20.97
N ASP A 84 12.29 15.44 -20.56
CA ASP A 84 12.14 14.21 -21.33
C ASP A 84 10.91 13.43 -20.91
N LYS A 85 10.40 12.60 -21.80
CA LYS A 85 9.13 11.90 -21.63
C LYS A 85 9.33 10.39 -21.51
N ARG A 86 10.34 9.97 -20.77
CA ARG A 86 10.66 8.55 -20.57
C ARG A 86 9.88 7.95 -19.41
N THR A 87 9.49 6.72 -19.56
CA THR A 87 8.69 5.97 -18.58
C THR A 87 9.53 4.92 -17.86
N THR A 88 8.98 4.35 -16.83
CA THR A 88 9.64 3.36 -15.97
C THR A 88 8.96 2.00 -16.07
N ALA A 89 9.51 0.99 -15.39
CA ALA A 89 8.93 -0.35 -15.34
C ALA A 89 7.52 -0.39 -14.76
N THR A 90 7.12 0.61 -13.99
CA THR A 90 5.80 0.68 -13.34
C THR A 90 4.81 1.56 -14.08
N SER A 91 5.25 2.32 -15.11
CA SER A 91 4.36 3.25 -15.81
C SER A 91 3.27 2.53 -16.61
N LEU A 92 2.15 3.21 -16.72
CA LEU A 92 1.05 2.81 -17.57
C LEU A 92 1.30 3.37 -18.96
N GLN A 93 1.37 2.49 -19.93
CA GLN A 93 1.77 2.86 -21.29
C GLN A 93 0.57 3.09 -22.19
N ILE A 94 0.86 3.75 -23.32
CA ILE A 94 -0.14 4.10 -24.33
C ILE A 94 -0.66 2.81 -24.99
N PRO A 95 -1.98 2.56 -25.00
CA PRO A 95 -2.55 1.40 -25.68
C PRO A 95 -2.34 1.48 -27.20
N GLY A 96 -2.05 0.34 -27.81
CA GLY A 96 -2.01 0.18 -29.26
C GLY A 96 -0.66 0.37 -29.94
N ASP A 97 0.33 0.98 -29.28
CA ASP A 97 1.72 0.94 -29.73
C ASP A 97 2.53 0.11 -28.73
N ASN A 98 3.29 -0.85 -29.19
CA ASN A 98 4.27 -1.51 -28.34
C ASN A 98 5.58 -0.73 -28.39
N PRO A 99 5.85 0.13 -27.41
CA PRO A 99 7.08 0.92 -27.35
C PRO A 99 8.32 0.07 -27.03
N TYR A 100 8.13 -1.24 -26.79
CA TYR A 100 9.18 -2.17 -26.42
C TYR A 100 9.62 -3.09 -27.54
N LYS A 101 9.49 -2.66 -28.79
CA LYS A 101 10.23 -3.33 -29.87
C LYS A 101 11.71 -3.24 -29.53
N SER A 102 12.40 -4.33 -29.65
CA SER A 102 13.82 -4.45 -29.30
C SER A 102 14.69 -3.33 -29.89
N SER A 103 14.36 -2.85 -31.08
CA SER A 103 15.04 -1.74 -31.77
C SER A 103 14.89 -0.36 -31.10
N VAL A 104 13.91 -0.17 -30.21
CA VAL A 104 13.68 1.11 -29.51
C VAL A 104 14.27 1.09 -28.12
N LEU A 105 14.54 -0.11 -27.61
CA LEU A 105 15.01 -0.32 -26.24
C LEU A 105 16.53 -0.06 -26.10
N ASP A 106 17.26 -0.15 -27.20
CA ASP A 106 18.71 0.05 -27.18
C ASP A 106 19.08 1.53 -26.97
N ASP A 107 18.15 2.47 -27.22
CA ASP A 107 18.36 3.91 -27.08
C ASP A 107 17.78 4.49 -25.77
N TYR A 108 17.51 3.64 -24.76
CA TYR A 108 17.02 4.14 -23.46
C TYR A 108 18.10 4.97 -22.76
N GLU A 109 17.77 6.23 -22.48
CA GLU A 109 18.53 7.09 -21.59
C GLU A 109 17.69 7.50 -20.37
N PRO A 110 18.27 7.62 -19.18
CA PRO A 110 17.57 8.10 -18.00
C PRO A 110 17.07 9.52 -18.17
N ALA A 111 15.97 9.84 -17.52
CA ALA A 111 15.44 11.20 -17.49
C ALA A 111 16.46 12.18 -16.89
N SER A 112 16.48 13.41 -17.42
CA SER A 112 17.25 14.51 -16.82
C SER A 112 16.85 14.75 -15.36
N PRO A 113 17.71 15.34 -14.52
CA PRO A 113 17.35 15.66 -13.13
C PRO A 113 16.06 16.47 -13.07
N HIS A 114 15.11 16.03 -12.23
CA HIS A 114 13.83 16.68 -12.09
C HIS A 114 13.25 16.48 -10.68
N HIS A 115 12.23 17.25 -10.38
CA HIS A 115 11.52 17.21 -9.12
C HIS A 115 10.15 16.54 -9.29
N GLY A 116 9.65 15.93 -8.23
CA GLY A 116 8.29 15.42 -8.15
C GLY A 116 7.55 16.00 -6.96
N VAL A 117 6.25 16.25 -7.13
CA VAL A 117 5.36 16.64 -6.05
C VAL A 117 4.12 15.77 -6.07
N GLY A 118 3.55 15.52 -4.90
CA GLY A 118 2.38 14.66 -4.81
C GLY A 118 1.54 14.91 -3.58
N LEU A 119 0.30 14.45 -3.67
CA LEU A 119 -0.72 14.49 -2.64
C LEU A 119 -1.27 13.09 -2.45
N THR A 120 -1.47 12.68 -1.20
CA THR A 120 -2.10 11.43 -0.82
C THR A 120 -3.22 11.71 0.17
N LEU A 121 -4.41 11.20 -0.10
CA LEU A 121 -5.55 11.18 0.82
C LEU A 121 -5.99 9.74 0.98
N ILE A 122 -5.98 9.23 2.21
CA ILE A 122 -6.39 7.87 2.54
C ILE A 122 -7.48 7.94 3.60
N SER A 123 -8.57 7.22 3.39
CA SER A 123 -9.64 7.01 4.37
C SER A 123 -9.78 5.52 4.60
N ASP A 124 -9.64 5.10 5.85
CA ASP A 124 -9.75 3.72 6.30
C ASP A 124 -10.74 3.65 7.46
N LYS A 125 -11.76 2.81 7.32
CA LYS A 125 -12.77 2.60 8.34
C LYS A 125 -12.79 1.14 8.72
N THR A 126 -12.56 0.85 9.99
CA THR A 126 -12.56 -0.51 10.55
C THR A 126 -13.40 -0.50 11.82
N GLY A 127 -14.58 -1.13 11.78
CA GLY A 127 -15.54 -1.09 12.88
C GLY A 127 -15.93 0.35 13.22
N TYR A 128 -15.69 0.72 14.46
CA TYR A 128 -16.00 2.05 15.01
C TYR A 128 -14.84 3.05 14.88
N ILE A 129 -13.71 2.61 14.34
CA ILE A 129 -12.51 3.46 14.15
C ILE A 129 -12.47 3.88 12.69
N SER A 130 -12.39 5.19 12.46
CA SER A 130 -12.09 5.78 11.16
C SER A 130 -10.76 6.52 11.22
N ARG A 131 -9.95 6.34 10.19
CA ARG A 131 -8.66 6.97 10.03
C ARG A 131 -8.60 7.71 8.71
N THR A 132 -8.28 8.99 8.74
CA THR A 132 -8.08 9.79 7.54
C THR A 132 -6.68 10.38 7.55
N THR A 133 -5.90 10.08 6.53
CA THR A 133 -4.53 10.56 6.35
C THR A 133 -4.45 11.48 5.15
N LEU A 134 -3.87 12.66 5.34
CA LEU A 134 -3.52 13.60 4.29
C LEU A 134 -2.00 13.77 4.29
N GLY A 135 -1.35 13.53 3.16
CA GLY A 135 0.10 13.64 3.01
C GLY A 135 0.50 14.42 1.76
N LEU A 136 1.53 15.24 1.90
CA LEU A 136 2.22 15.94 0.83
C LEU A 136 3.59 15.31 0.64
N SER A 137 3.97 15.00 -0.57
CA SER A 137 5.27 14.39 -0.90
C SER A 137 6.06 15.24 -1.87
N TYR A 138 7.37 15.09 -1.76
CA TYR A 138 8.35 15.66 -2.66
C TYR A 138 9.44 14.64 -2.91
N ALA A 139 9.91 14.55 -4.16
CA ALA A 139 11.05 13.73 -4.53
C ALA A 139 11.96 14.47 -5.51
N TYR A 140 13.23 14.08 -5.48
CA TYR A 140 14.25 14.52 -6.43
C TYR A 140 14.81 13.30 -7.15
N HIS A 141 14.79 13.33 -8.47
CA HIS A 141 15.26 12.28 -9.36
C HIS A 141 16.54 12.73 -10.06
N MET A 142 17.55 11.86 -10.10
CA MET A 142 18.79 12.10 -10.81
C MET A 142 19.28 10.85 -11.54
N PRO A 143 19.83 10.96 -12.74
CA PRO A 143 20.53 9.86 -13.39
C PRO A 143 21.83 9.54 -12.65
N VAL A 144 22.09 8.26 -12.39
CA VAL A 144 23.32 7.78 -11.76
C VAL A 144 24.19 6.96 -12.70
N SER A 145 23.62 6.49 -13.80
CA SER A 145 24.32 5.84 -14.91
C SER A 145 23.60 6.13 -16.24
N SER A 146 24.13 5.60 -17.34
CA SER A 146 23.51 5.72 -18.67
C SER A 146 22.14 5.04 -18.80
N THR A 147 21.76 4.18 -17.86
CA THR A 147 20.48 3.42 -17.92
C THR A 147 19.69 3.46 -16.62
N THR A 148 20.20 4.12 -15.58
CA THR A 148 19.64 4.02 -14.22
C THR A 148 19.52 5.39 -13.59
N SER A 149 18.38 5.62 -12.96
CA SER A 149 18.11 6.80 -12.13
C SER A 149 17.93 6.42 -10.66
N LEU A 150 18.32 7.33 -9.78
CA LEU A 150 18.07 7.27 -8.34
C LEU A 150 17.15 8.42 -7.96
N SER A 151 16.18 8.15 -7.13
CA SER A 151 15.40 9.20 -6.49
C SER A 151 15.40 9.08 -4.98
N ALA A 152 15.29 10.23 -4.33
CA ALA A 152 15.07 10.35 -2.89
C ALA A 152 13.81 11.18 -2.66
N GLY A 153 12.94 10.72 -1.76
CA GLY A 153 11.66 11.36 -1.52
C GLY A 153 11.31 11.44 -0.04
N LEU A 154 10.51 12.43 0.28
CA LEU A 154 9.97 12.68 1.61
C LEU A 154 8.46 12.84 1.52
N ILE A 155 7.76 12.47 2.59
CA ILE A 155 6.35 12.75 2.78
C ILE A 155 6.14 13.34 4.16
N ALA A 156 5.31 14.37 4.24
CA ALA A 156 4.85 14.97 5.49
C ALA A 156 3.32 15.11 5.45
N GLY A 157 2.67 14.79 6.56
CA GLY A 157 1.21 14.76 6.59
C GLY A 157 0.64 14.75 8.00
N ILE A 158 -0.66 14.56 8.03
CA ILE A 158 -1.43 14.44 9.26
C ILE A 158 -2.40 13.27 9.13
N THR A 159 -2.49 12.48 10.18
CA THR A 159 -3.47 11.39 10.32
C THR A 159 -4.43 11.73 11.44
N ASN A 160 -5.71 11.80 11.11
CA ASN A 160 -6.80 11.93 12.06
C ASN A 160 -7.41 10.56 12.32
N VAL A 161 -7.45 10.16 13.59
CA VAL A 161 -8.12 8.93 14.03
C VAL A 161 -9.35 9.33 14.84
N ASN A 162 -10.48 8.83 14.42
CA ASN A 162 -11.77 9.07 15.06
C ASN A 162 -12.37 7.76 15.56
N LEU A 163 -12.76 7.73 16.83
CA LEU A 163 -13.49 6.64 17.47
C LEU A 163 -14.95 7.04 17.70
N ASP A 164 -15.85 6.45 16.91
CA ASP A 164 -17.30 6.63 17.06
C ASP A 164 -17.81 5.77 18.22
N ARG A 165 -17.97 6.38 19.38
CA ARG A 165 -18.44 5.70 20.58
C ARG A 165 -19.95 5.47 20.59
N SER A 166 -20.72 6.24 19.86
CA SER A 166 -22.16 6.16 19.83
C SER A 166 -22.66 4.79 19.31
N LYS A 167 -21.81 4.10 18.56
CA LYS A 167 -22.10 2.78 17.99
C LYS A 167 -21.58 1.60 18.81
N ILE A 168 -20.83 1.88 19.89
CA ILE A 168 -20.34 0.82 20.76
C ILE A 168 -21.50 0.31 21.61
N VAL A 169 -21.87 -0.94 21.43
CA VAL A 169 -22.86 -1.61 22.26
C VAL A 169 -22.15 -2.07 23.53
N TRP A 170 -22.41 -1.34 24.60
CA TRP A 170 -21.96 -1.71 25.93
C TRP A 170 -22.88 -2.85 26.42
N GLY A 171 -22.33 -4.02 26.68
CA GLY A 171 -23.07 -5.11 27.29
C GLY A 171 -23.66 -4.73 28.66
N SER A 172 -24.09 -5.69 29.50
CA SER A 172 -24.49 -5.45 30.89
C SER A 172 -23.28 -5.04 31.73
N LEU A 173 -22.89 -3.76 31.63
CA LEU A 173 -21.77 -3.20 32.38
C LEU A 173 -22.25 -2.75 33.76
N ASP A 174 -21.38 -2.89 34.75
CA ASP A 174 -21.55 -2.26 36.06
C ASP A 174 -21.73 -0.75 35.86
N PRO A 175 -22.80 -0.12 36.38
CA PRO A 175 -23.00 1.32 36.29
C PRO A 175 -21.83 2.15 36.85
N ASN A 176 -20.97 1.55 37.68
CA ASN A 176 -19.78 2.19 38.21
C ASN A 176 -18.51 1.96 37.38
N ASP A 177 -18.58 1.27 36.24
CA ASP A 177 -17.43 1.08 35.38
C ASP A 177 -16.95 2.43 34.83
N PRO A 178 -15.70 2.83 35.11
CA PRO A 178 -15.14 4.09 34.58
C PRO A 178 -15.20 4.21 33.07
N ALA A 179 -15.31 3.08 32.35
CA ALA A 179 -15.47 3.05 30.89
C ALA A 179 -16.81 3.66 30.44
N ILE A 180 -17.88 3.61 31.27
CA ILE A 180 -19.20 4.19 30.98
C ILE A 180 -19.13 5.73 30.93
N GLY A 181 -18.32 6.37 31.77
CA GLY A 181 -18.10 7.81 31.75
C GLY A 181 -17.55 8.36 30.43
N TYR A 182 -17.09 7.47 29.54
CA TYR A 182 -16.58 7.79 28.21
C TYR A 182 -17.60 7.50 27.09
N SER A 183 -18.82 7.15 27.40
CA SER A 183 -19.81 6.62 26.45
C SER A 183 -20.40 7.63 25.47
N ASN A 184 -20.27 8.93 25.71
CA ASN A 184 -20.90 9.95 24.88
C ASN A 184 -19.88 10.70 24.01
N GLY A 185 -20.01 10.61 22.69
CA GLY A 185 -19.33 11.45 21.70
C GLY A 185 -18.22 10.75 20.91
N GLU A 186 -17.76 11.45 19.90
CA GLU A 186 -16.62 11.06 19.08
C GLU A 186 -15.32 11.54 19.73
N ILE A 187 -14.29 10.68 19.76
CA ILE A 187 -12.93 11.10 20.12
C ILE A 187 -12.08 11.15 18.88
N THR A 188 -11.67 12.35 18.54
CA THR A 188 -10.75 12.59 17.42
C THR A 188 -9.35 12.87 17.93
N LYS A 189 -8.36 12.23 17.35
CA LYS A 189 -6.95 12.48 17.60
C LYS A 189 -6.18 12.67 16.31
N SER A 190 -5.45 13.78 16.24
CA SER A 190 -4.57 14.11 15.12
C SER A 190 -3.14 13.77 15.46
N MET A 191 -2.43 13.17 14.50
CA MET A 191 -1.03 12.78 14.64
C MET A 191 -0.26 13.19 13.38
N PRO A 192 0.95 13.78 13.54
CA PRO A 192 1.80 14.05 12.39
C PRO A 192 2.31 12.74 11.77
N GLU A 193 2.43 12.72 10.47
CA GLU A 193 2.98 11.61 9.70
C GLU A 193 4.17 12.10 8.88
N PHE A 194 5.32 11.42 9.02
CA PHE A 194 6.52 11.68 8.24
C PHE A 194 7.03 10.39 7.66
N GLY A 195 7.59 10.46 6.48
CA GLY A 195 8.22 9.32 5.82
C GLY A 195 9.32 9.76 4.87
N ALA A 196 10.19 8.82 4.55
CA ALA A 196 11.28 9.00 3.60
C ALA A 196 11.44 7.74 2.75
N GLY A 197 12.01 7.90 1.56
CA GLY A 197 12.26 6.78 0.67
C GLY A 197 13.40 7.03 -0.29
N LEU A 198 13.91 5.92 -0.81
CA LEU A 198 14.87 5.86 -1.91
C LEU A 198 14.31 4.91 -2.96
N TRP A 199 14.55 5.22 -4.23
CA TRP A 199 14.09 4.43 -5.36
C TRP A 199 15.12 4.45 -6.48
N LEU A 200 15.71 3.30 -6.75
CA LEU A 200 16.60 3.06 -7.87
C LEU A 200 15.81 2.43 -8.99
N TYR A 201 15.82 2.99 -10.17
CA TYR A 201 15.01 2.52 -11.28
C TYR A 201 15.66 2.68 -12.64
N SER A 202 15.23 1.80 -13.52
CA SER A 202 15.58 1.78 -14.95
C SER A 202 14.33 1.44 -15.74
N ARG A 203 14.45 1.29 -17.05
CA ARG A 203 13.33 0.82 -17.90
C ARG A 203 12.83 -0.58 -17.51
N ASP A 204 13.74 -1.45 -17.05
CA ASP A 204 13.46 -2.87 -16.84
C ASP A 204 13.30 -3.25 -15.38
N TYR A 205 13.88 -2.50 -14.44
CA TYR A 205 13.87 -2.86 -13.03
C TYR A 205 13.70 -1.67 -12.10
N PHE A 206 13.29 -1.99 -10.92
CA PHE A 206 13.30 -1.07 -9.79
C PHE A 206 13.66 -1.77 -8.48
N ILE A 207 14.29 -1.00 -7.59
CA ILE A 207 14.56 -1.39 -6.20
C ILE A 207 14.25 -0.18 -5.33
N GLY A 208 13.43 -0.35 -4.31
CA GLY A 208 13.02 0.73 -3.43
C GLY A 208 13.13 0.36 -1.97
N ALA A 209 13.44 1.36 -1.15
CA ALA A 209 13.40 1.27 0.30
C ALA A 209 12.68 2.50 0.84
N SER A 210 11.77 2.32 1.79
CA SER A 210 11.08 3.44 2.42
C SER A 210 10.77 3.17 3.88
N VAL A 211 10.63 4.24 4.63
CA VAL A 211 10.10 4.24 5.98
C VAL A 211 8.99 5.26 6.08
N LEU A 212 7.81 4.82 6.51
CA LEU A 212 6.65 5.67 6.77
C LEU A 212 6.37 5.67 8.28
N ASN A 213 5.73 6.73 8.79
CA ASN A 213 5.48 6.94 10.23
C ASN A 213 6.78 6.93 11.03
N ILE A 214 7.79 7.68 10.59
CA ILE A 214 9.11 7.74 11.26
C ILE A 214 8.98 8.22 12.70
N VAL A 215 8.04 9.13 12.99
CA VAL A 215 7.80 9.64 14.33
C VAL A 215 6.82 8.73 15.06
N PRO A 216 7.26 7.96 16.05
CA PRO A 216 6.36 7.14 16.85
C PRO A 216 5.36 8.03 17.58
N SER A 217 4.09 7.80 17.40
CA SER A 217 3.03 8.51 18.09
C SER A 217 2.25 7.53 18.98
N LYS A 218 1.86 8.00 20.17
CA LYS A 218 0.99 7.21 21.05
C LYS A 218 -0.46 7.62 20.81
N LEU A 219 -1.27 6.68 20.39
CA LEU A 219 -2.71 6.85 20.32
C LEU A 219 -3.29 6.61 21.71
N LYS A 220 -3.49 7.69 22.46
CA LYS A 220 -4.18 7.66 23.76
C LYS A 220 -5.49 8.41 23.59
N PHE A 221 -6.60 7.73 23.76
CA PHE A 221 -7.92 8.36 23.76
C PHE A 221 -8.27 8.98 25.13
N VAL A 222 -7.54 8.60 26.18
CA VAL A 222 -7.74 9.10 27.54
C VAL A 222 -6.40 9.45 28.17
N LYS A 223 -6.36 10.49 29.04
CA LYS A 223 -5.12 11.00 29.68
C LYS A 223 -4.37 9.93 30.49
N ASN A 224 -5.08 9.00 31.11
CA ASN A 224 -4.53 7.93 31.96
C ASN A 224 -4.60 6.55 31.30
N ASP A 225 -4.67 6.49 29.96
CA ASP A 225 -4.71 5.23 29.24
C ASP A 225 -3.36 4.51 29.36
N ILE A 226 -3.37 3.40 30.11
CA ILE A 226 -2.19 2.52 30.31
C ILE A 226 -1.98 1.67 29.05
N TYR A 227 -3.01 1.49 28.22
CA TYR A 227 -3.02 0.61 27.07
C TYR A 227 -2.93 1.34 25.72
N GLY A 228 -2.52 2.62 25.73
CA GLY A 228 -2.41 3.41 24.48
C GLY A 228 -1.54 2.71 23.44
N ASP A 229 -2.11 2.47 22.26
CA ASP A 229 -1.39 1.86 21.16
C ASP A 229 -0.30 2.77 20.60
N ASN A 230 0.85 2.18 20.30
CA ASN A 230 1.94 2.89 19.63
C ASN A 230 1.80 2.75 18.11
N PHE A 231 1.91 3.88 17.42
CA PHE A 231 2.14 3.87 15.99
C PHE A 231 3.62 3.62 15.72
N TYR A 232 3.91 2.49 15.11
CA TYR A 232 5.28 2.09 14.79
C TYR A 232 5.67 2.51 13.38
N PRO A 233 6.96 2.75 13.13
CA PRO A 233 7.47 2.92 11.77
C PRO A 233 7.18 1.71 10.89
N HIS A 234 6.78 1.97 9.64
CA HIS A 234 6.58 0.95 8.62
C HIS A 234 7.76 0.98 7.66
N LEU A 235 8.56 -0.05 7.65
CA LEU A 235 9.66 -0.23 6.70
C LEU A 235 9.16 -1.04 5.50
N PHE A 236 9.50 -0.59 4.30
CA PHE A 236 9.22 -1.29 3.06
C PHE A 236 10.50 -1.46 2.26
N LEU A 237 10.69 -2.66 1.70
CA LEU A 237 11.66 -2.95 0.66
C LEU A 237 10.89 -3.49 -0.55
N GLN A 238 11.15 -2.93 -1.71
CA GLN A 238 10.43 -3.25 -2.94
C GLN A 238 11.42 -3.56 -4.04
N ALA A 239 11.12 -4.55 -4.87
CA ALA A 239 11.90 -4.84 -6.08
C ALA A 239 10.99 -5.43 -7.15
N GLY A 240 11.32 -5.17 -8.40
CA GLY A 240 10.67 -5.77 -9.55
C GLY A 240 11.55 -5.71 -10.78
N TYR A 241 11.31 -6.64 -11.68
CA TYR A 241 12.02 -6.72 -12.96
C TYR A 241 11.04 -7.06 -14.07
N ARG A 242 11.13 -6.33 -15.19
CA ARG A 242 10.32 -6.56 -16.38
C ARG A 242 11.08 -7.41 -17.37
N PHE A 243 10.50 -8.53 -17.72
CA PHE A 243 10.97 -9.41 -18.80
C PHE A 243 10.07 -9.23 -20.01
N PHE A 244 10.66 -9.10 -21.19
CA PHE A 244 9.95 -9.11 -22.46
C PHE A 244 9.99 -10.52 -23.01
N ILE A 245 8.81 -11.15 -23.20
CA ILE A 245 8.68 -12.45 -23.82
C ILE A 245 8.62 -12.29 -25.34
N SER A 246 7.94 -11.25 -25.77
CA SER A 246 7.84 -10.84 -27.18
C SER A 246 7.67 -9.31 -27.24
N ASP A 247 7.61 -8.77 -28.45
CA ASP A 247 7.31 -7.35 -28.67
C ASP A 247 5.96 -6.92 -28.07
N ASP A 248 5.04 -7.85 -27.89
CA ASP A 248 3.69 -7.59 -27.40
C ASP A 248 3.44 -8.00 -25.96
N ILE A 249 4.29 -8.87 -25.40
CA ILE A 249 4.05 -9.48 -24.08
C ILE A 249 5.21 -9.21 -23.15
N SER A 250 4.90 -8.65 -21.99
CA SER A 250 5.86 -8.51 -20.90
C SER A 250 5.35 -9.14 -19.60
N ILE A 251 6.29 -9.63 -18.80
CA ILE A 251 6.05 -10.14 -17.44
C ILE A 251 6.81 -9.28 -16.45
N LEU A 252 6.14 -8.85 -15.39
CA LEU A 252 6.71 -8.08 -14.29
C LEU A 252 6.53 -8.85 -12.97
N PRO A 253 7.43 -9.76 -12.59
CA PRO A 253 7.52 -10.22 -11.22
C PRO A 253 7.98 -9.07 -10.32
N SER A 254 7.36 -8.97 -9.15
CA SER A 254 7.68 -7.96 -8.15
C SER A 254 7.46 -8.49 -6.74
N MET A 255 8.21 -7.94 -5.79
CA MET A 255 8.12 -8.30 -4.39
C MET A 255 8.16 -7.03 -3.52
N ALA A 256 7.38 -7.02 -2.45
CA ALA A 256 7.47 -6.04 -1.40
C ALA A 256 7.58 -6.75 -0.04
N LEU A 257 8.55 -6.34 0.75
CA LEU A 257 8.71 -6.73 2.14
C LEU A 257 8.22 -5.58 3.00
N GLN A 258 7.37 -5.86 3.97
CA GLN A 258 6.89 -4.89 4.94
C GLN A 258 7.24 -5.35 6.34
N GLN A 259 7.92 -4.49 7.10
CA GLN A 259 8.24 -4.71 8.51
C GLN A 259 7.57 -3.63 9.36
N ILE A 260 6.84 -4.07 10.38
CA ILE A 260 6.23 -3.23 11.41
C ILE A 260 6.57 -3.85 12.74
N ASN A 261 7.47 -3.25 13.50
CA ASN A 261 7.85 -3.82 14.80
C ASN A 261 6.69 -3.66 15.82
N PRO A 262 6.32 -4.69 16.61
CA PRO A 262 6.96 -5.99 16.79
C PRO A 262 6.40 -7.14 15.91
N LEU A 263 5.67 -6.82 14.85
CA LEU A 263 5.05 -7.83 13.98
C LEU A 263 6.10 -8.55 13.12
N PRO A 264 5.81 -9.80 12.67
CA PRO A 264 6.66 -10.50 11.71
C PRO A 264 6.70 -9.75 10.37
N VAL A 265 7.74 -10.02 9.58
CA VAL A 265 7.86 -9.47 8.22
C VAL A 265 6.75 -10.01 7.34
N PHE A 266 6.08 -9.12 6.62
CA PHE A 266 5.12 -9.48 5.59
C PHE A 266 5.81 -9.52 4.23
N VAL A 267 5.59 -10.59 3.48
CA VAL A 267 6.12 -10.75 2.14
C VAL A 267 4.96 -10.72 1.15
N HIS A 268 5.04 -9.83 0.19
CA HIS A 268 4.07 -9.69 -0.89
C HIS A 268 4.78 -9.98 -2.21
N SER A 269 4.39 -11.03 -2.89
CA SER A 269 4.91 -11.40 -4.21
C SER A 269 3.82 -11.25 -5.24
N ASN A 270 4.12 -10.62 -6.37
CA ASN A 270 3.18 -10.43 -7.48
C ASN A 270 3.87 -10.74 -8.80
N VAL A 271 3.08 -11.22 -9.74
CA VAL A 271 3.47 -11.35 -11.15
C VAL A 271 2.38 -10.71 -11.97
N LYS A 272 2.74 -9.72 -12.82
CA LYS A 272 1.86 -9.06 -13.77
C LYS A 272 2.27 -9.44 -15.17
N LEU A 273 1.36 -9.98 -15.97
CA LEU A 273 1.50 -10.24 -17.39
C LEU A 273 0.71 -9.19 -18.16
N GLN A 274 1.37 -8.48 -19.07
CA GLN A 274 0.81 -7.37 -19.81
C GLN A 274 0.90 -7.63 -21.30
N TYR A 275 -0.20 -7.36 -22.02
CA TYR A 275 -0.31 -7.48 -23.47
C TYR A 275 -0.53 -6.10 -24.11
N GLN A 276 0.38 -5.69 -25.00
CA GLN A 276 0.33 -4.45 -25.82
C GLN A 276 -0.08 -3.18 -25.05
N ASN A 277 0.13 -3.13 -23.74
CA ASN A 277 -0.38 -2.06 -22.88
C ASN A 277 -1.89 -1.81 -22.94
N ILE A 278 -2.66 -2.73 -23.50
CA ILE A 278 -4.12 -2.65 -23.59
C ILE A 278 -4.73 -3.27 -22.35
N PHE A 279 -4.33 -4.51 -22.04
CA PHE A 279 -4.81 -5.19 -20.82
C PHE A 279 -3.67 -5.93 -20.12
N TRP A 280 -3.89 -6.24 -18.88
CA TRP A 280 -2.99 -7.03 -18.08
C TRP A 280 -3.76 -7.89 -17.08
N VAL A 281 -3.14 -8.99 -16.72
CA VAL A 281 -3.59 -9.85 -15.63
C VAL A 281 -2.46 -10.06 -14.66
N GLY A 282 -2.79 -10.31 -13.41
CA GLY A 282 -1.78 -10.52 -12.38
C GLY A 282 -2.24 -11.51 -11.33
N ALA A 283 -1.28 -12.13 -10.71
CA ALA A 283 -1.47 -12.97 -9.55
C ALA A 283 -0.48 -12.58 -8.47
N GLY A 284 -0.93 -12.64 -7.22
CA GLY A 284 -0.10 -12.33 -6.08
C GLY A 284 -0.31 -13.32 -4.94
N TYR A 285 0.69 -13.41 -4.11
CA TYR A 285 0.62 -14.17 -2.88
C TYR A 285 1.23 -13.38 -1.74
N ARG A 286 0.50 -13.30 -0.64
CA ARG A 286 0.94 -12.66 0.59
C ARG A 286 1.22 -13.72 1.65
N ILE A 287 2.40 -13.68 2.20
CA ILE A 287 2.80 -14.50 3.34
C ILE A 287 2.70 -13.64 4.59
N LYS A 288 1.81 -14.00 5.48
CA LYS A 288 1.60 -13.36 6.76
C LYS A 288 1.07 -14.39 7.75
N ASP A 289 1.95 -15.23 8.28
CA ASP A 289 1.56 -16.22 9.29
C ASP A 289 0.15 -16.80 9.03
N GLN A 290 -0.80 -16.59 9.92
CA GLN A 290 -2.19 -17.09 9.77
C GLN A 290 -3.07 -16.27 8.79
N LEU A 291 -2.59 -15.13 8.27
CA LEU A 291 -3.32 -14.25 7.35
C LEU A 291 -2.78 -14.28 5.92
N SER A 292 -2.13 -15.38 5.53
CA SER A 292 -1.68 -15.56 4.14
C SER A 292 -2.85 -15.53 3.18
N GLY A 293 -2.65 -14.97 2.00
CA GLY A 293 -3.72 -14.81 1.02
C GLY A 293 -3.23 -14.79 -0.42
N ALA A 294 -4.05 -15.33 -1.30
CA ALA A 294 -3.86 -15.25 -2.74
C ALA A 294 -4.64 -14.07 -3.32
N THR A 295 -4.08 -13.42 -4.32
CA THR A 295 -4.68 -12.29 -5.03
C THR A 295 -4.72 -12.61 -6.52
N ALA A 296 -5.86 -12.39 -7.16
CA ALA A 296 -5.99 -12.34 -8.60
C ALA A 296 -6.32 -10.90 -9.01
N MET A 297 -5.71 -10.41 -10.08
CA MET A 297 -5.86 -9.04 -10.53
C MET A 297 -6.05 -9.00 -12.04
N ALA A 298 -6.81 -8.04 -12.53
CA ALA A 298 -6.92 -7.75 -13.95
C ALA A 298 -7.15 -6.25 -14.16
N GLY A 299 -6.71 -5.73 -15.30
CA GLY A 299 -6.94 -4.35 -15.64
C GLY A 299 -6.85 -4.08 -17.13
N ILE A 300 -7.41 -2.95 -17.52
CA ILE A 300 -7.46 -2.47 -18.90
C ILE A 300 -7.08 -0.99 -18.94
N ASN A 301 -6.31 -0.62 -19.93
CA ASN A 301 -5.99 0.76 -20.27
C ASN A 301 -6.92 1.22 -21.40
N ILE A 302 -7.66 2.29 -21.18
CA ILE A 302 -8.63 2.85 -22.12
C ILE A 302 -8.06 4.14 -22.69
N GLY A 303 -7.62 4.08 -23.92
CA GLY A 303 -6.90 5.20 -24.54
C GLY A 303 -5.59 5.51 -23.81
N ARG A 304 -5.21 6.78 -23.76
CA ARG A 304 -3.97 7.27 -23.15
C ARG A 304 -4.18 7.84 -21.75
N THR A 305 -5.42 7.88 -21.28
CA THR A 305 -5.80 8.70 -20.11
C THR A 305 -6.36 7.85 -18.99
N PHE A 306 -7.13 6.83 -19.30
CA PHE A 306 -7.84 6.05 -18.28
C PHE A 306 -7.25 4.66 -18.13
N ASN A 307 -7.21 4.18 -16.90
CA ASN A 307 -7.04 2.78 -16.62
C ASN A 307 -8.00 2.35 -15.50
N ILE A 308 -8.47 1.13 -15.61
CA ILE A 308 -9.36 0.52 -14.63
C ILE A 308 -8.80 -0.85 -14.29
N SER A 309 -8.76 -1.17 -13.02
CA SER A 309 -8.34 -2.49 -12.57
C SER A 309 -9.16 -2.97 -11.39
N TYR A 310 -9.21 -4.27 -11.27
CA TYR A 310 -9.91 -4.97 -10.22
C TYR A 310 -9.00 -6.04 -9.61
N SER A 311 -9.04 -6.18 -8.30
CA SER A 311 -8.39 -7.29 -7.61
C SER A 311 -9.36 -8.02 -6.67
N PHE A 312 -9.18 -9.31 -6.63
CA PHE A 312 -9.88 -10.25 -5.78
C PHE A 312 -8.87 -10.93 -4.87
N ASN A 313 -9.10 -10.88 -3.55
CA ASN A 313 -8.23 -11.54 -2.59
C ASN A 313 -9.02 -12.56 -1.77
N SER A 314 -8.39 -13.72 -1.56
CA SER A 314 -8.91 -14.78 -0.73
C SER A 314 -7.85 -15.17 0.31
N ALA A 315 -8.25 -15.30 1.56
CA ALA A 315 -7.38 -15.87 2.59
C ALA A 315 -7.11 -17.35 2.26
N VAL A 316 -5.87 -17.79 2.48
CA VAL A 316 -5.46 -19.18 2.26
C VAL A 316 -5.03 -19.74 3.61
N ASN A 317 -5.46 -20.96 3.91
CA ASN A 317 -5.09 -21.70 5.15
C ASN A 317 -5.47 -20.99 6.47
N SER A 318 -6.49 -20.14 6.48
CA SER A 318 -6.96 -19.45 7.65
C SER A 318 -8.37 -19.91 8.04
N LYS A 319 -8.60 -20.11 9.34
CA LYS A 319 -9.94 -20.27 9.88
C LYS A 319 -10.84 -19.05 9.55
N LEU A 320 -10.20 -17.91 9.35
CA LEU A 320 -10.85 -16.67 8.92
C LEU A 320 -11.52 -16.81 7.54
N ASN A 321 -10.98 -17.63 6.63
CA ASN A 321 -11.55 -17.80 5.29
C ASN A 321 -12.99 -18.35 5.29
N THR A 322 -13.35 -19.06 6.34
CA THR A 322 -14.71 -19.62 6.50
C THR A 322 -15.73 -18.57 6.90
N TYR A 323 -15.30 -17.51 7.60
CA TYR A 323 -16.20 -16.52 8.21
C TYR A 323 -16.06 -15.11 7.63
N ALA A 324 -14.90 -14.79 7.04
CA ALA A 324 -14.58 -13.42 6.68
C ALA A 324 -14.98 -13.02 5.25
N GLY A 325 -15.43 -13.97 4.42
CA GLY A 325 -15.71 -13.69 3.02
C GLY A 325 -14.44 -13.31 2.24
N LYS A 326 -14.65 -12.57 1.16
CA LYS A 326 -13.61 -12.19 0.22
C LYS A 326 -13.26 -10.71 0.36
N THR A 327 -12.20 -10.30 -0.33
CA THR A 327 -11.79 -8.91 -0.39
C THR A 327 -11.77 -8.47 -1.84
N HIS A 328 -12.37 -7.34 -2.11
CA HIS A 328 -12.49 -6.74 -3.44
C HIS A 328 -11.84 -5.35 -3.43
N GLU A 329 -11.08 -5.04 -4.47
CA GLU A 329 -10.50 -3.70 -4.65
C GLU A 329 -10.63 -3.29 -6.11
N ILE A 330 -11.17 -2.09 -6.33
CA ILE A 330 -11.24 -1.43 -7.63
C ILE A 330 -10.28 -0.26 -7.61
N LEU A 331 -9.48 -0.11 -8.66
CA LEU A 331 -8.60 1.04 -8.85
C LEU A 331 -8.90 1.67 -10.20
N ILE A 332 -9.05 2.99 -10.19
CA ILE A 332 -9.22 3.83 -11.37
C ILE A 332 -8.04 4.79 -11.42
N GLY A 333 -7.35 4.83 -12.53
CA GLY A 333 -6.25 5.74 -12.77
C GLY A 333 -6.55 6.71 -13.90
N LEU A 334 -6.03 7.93 -13.76
CA LEU A 334 -6.09 9.01 -14.72
C LEU A 334 -4.68 9.52 -14.98
N ASN A 335 -4.24 9.47 -16.23
CA ASN A 335 -2.96 10.00 -16.66
C ASN A 335 -3.20 11.34 -17.37
N LEU A 336 -2.83 12.44 -16.70
CA LEU A 336 -3.01 13.79 -17.21
C LEU A 336 -1.67 14.34 -17.69
N GLY A 337 -1.47 14.43 -18.99
CA GLY A 337 -0.25 14.95 -19.61
C GLY A 337 -0.54 15.80 -20.81
N LYS A 338 0.45 16.62 -21.22
CA LYS A 338 0.37 17.32 -22.50
C LYS A 338 0.31 16.30 -23.61
N LYS A 339 -0.71 16.41 -24.47
CA LYS A 339 -0.77 15.77 -25.77
C LYS A 339 0.20 16.47 -26.72
N ASP A 340 1.49 16.27 -26.55
CA ASP A 340 2.45 16.71 -27.57
C ASP A 340 2.51 15.63 -28.62
N ASP A 341 1.89 15.89 -29.78
CA ASP A 341 1.94 15.04 -30.98
C ASP A 341 3.37 14.96 -31.57
N THR A 342 4.29 15.76 -31.06
CA THR A 342 5.70 15.81 -31.47
C THR A 342 6.62 14.87 -30.71
N CYS A 343 6.11 14.13 -29.72
CA CYS A 343 6.90 13.11 -29.07
C CYS A 343 7.16 11.96 -30.03
N PRO A 344 8.40 11.52 -30.20
CA PRO A 344 8.62 10.27 -30.93
C PRO A 344 7.77 9.20 -30.27
N LYS A 345 6.83 8.64 -31.02
CA LYS A 345 5.84 7.64 -30.56
C LYS A 345 6.46 6.38 -29.96
N ASN A 346 7.76 6.30 -29.94
CA ASN A 346 8.54 5.08 -29.85
C ASN A 346 9.39 4.94 -28.58
N ILE A 347 9.29 5.87 -27.64
CA ILE A 347 10.19 5.83 -26.47
C ILE A 347 9.45 5.45 -25.18
N TRP A 348 8.12 5.24 -25.27
CA TRP A 348 7.27 5.04 -24.07
C TRP A 348 6.44 3.78 -24.11
#